data_59368619de78fa9a9dce7f606831396e
#
_entry.id   59368619de78fa9a9dce7f606831396e
#
_cell.length_a   1.000
_cell.length_b   1.000
_cell.length_c   1.000
_cell.angle_alpha   90.00
_cell.angle_beta   90.00
_cell.angle_gamma   90.00
#
_symmetry.space_group_name_H-M   'P 1'
#
loop_
_entity.id
_entity.type
_entity.pdbx_description
1 polymer ?
#
loop_
_entity_poly.entity_id
_entity_poly.type
_entity_poly.pdbx_seq_one_letter_code
_entity_poly.pdbx_strand_id
1 'polypeptide(L)'
;MIRTLARSLREYKRGSALTIFLSILEAAFEILIPLCMAEVIDKGVDLGNMSNVWKYGIALLIFAAFQLITGVLSAHIAAKTSVGFSANLRQDMYDNVQTFAFSNIDKFSTASIVTRLTTDVTNIQNAYQMLIRMAIRGPVMLVFSMIVSFRINSTIAWIFLTVIPIMALLLLLIIKKVNPIFNRVFHTYDELNNIVQENVRGIRVVKSFNHEDYEIDKFKGISKSIYNDFAKGERLLAFNSPMMNALGYMQYVIIAILGSFMGIYGITNLGLTGTGTLTLGMIASFLTLSRSFTNPVHRFQISLILLSPPLQALPASSHLWMKSLKLMTAM
;
A
#
# COMPACT_ATOMS: atom_id res chain seq x y z
N MET A 1 -1.00 6.55 20.56
CA MET A 1 -0.04 6.70 19.45
C MET A 1 -0.60 7.52 18.27
N ILE A 2 -1.67 7.09 17.56
CA ILE A 2 -2.25 7.85 16.42
C ILE A 2 -2.69 9.25 16.82
N ARG A 3 -3.33 9.41 17.98
CA ARG A 3 -3.80 10.72 18.49
C ARG A 3 -2.65 11.68 18.79
N THR A 4 -1.50 11.17 19.22
CA THR A 4 -0.30 11.98 19.52
C THR A 4 0.36 12.44 18.23
N LEU A 5 0.54 11.53 17.25
CA LEU A 5 1.03 11.88 15.91
C LEU A 5 0.11 12.88 15.20
N ALA A 6 -1.22 12.74 15.36
CA ALA A 6 -2.19 13.67 14.78
C ALA A 6 -2.09 15.09 15.37
N ARG A 7 -1.50 15.27 16.58
CA ARG A 7 -1.26 16.59 17.17
C ARG A 7 -0.18 17.37 16.42
N SER A 8 0.87 16.69 15.94
CA SER A 8 1.96 17.31 15.16
C SER A 8 1.54 17.69 13.72
N LEU A 9 0.32 17.34 13.28
CA LEU A 9 -0.22 17.80 12.00
C LEU A 9 -0.50 19.30 11.94
N ARG A 10 -0.83 19.94 13.05
CA ARG A 10 -1.04 21.39 13.19
C ARG A 10 -1.73 22.01 11.96
N GLU A 11 -1.03 22.88 11.23
CA GLU A 11 -1.48 23.60 10.02
C GLU A 11 -1.69 22.67 8.80
N TYR A 12 -1.06 21.48 8.77
CA TYR A 12 -1.13 20.56 7.63
C TYR A 12 -2.39 19.68 7.58
N LYS A 13 -3.32 19.83 8.56
CA LYS A 13 -4.62 19.12 8.57
C LYS A 13 -5.44 19.42 7.31
N ARG A 14 -5.46 20.68 6.88
CA ARG A 14 -6.17 21.08 5.65
C ARG A 14 -5.54 20.47 4.41
N GLY A 15 -4.21 20.44 4.33
CA GLY A 15 -3.48 19.79 3.24
C GLY A 15 -3.76 18.28 3.18
N SER A 16 -3.82 17.60 4.34
CA SER A 16 -4.17 16.18 4.41
C SER A 16 -5.59 15.91 3.92
N ALA A 17 -6.58 16.71 4.37
CA ALA A 17 -7.96 16.58 3.92
C ALA A 17 -8.11 16.85 2.42
N LEU A 18 -7.40 17.86 1.89
CA LEU A 18 -7.40 18.18 0.48
C LEU A 18 -6.74 17.06 -0.37
N THR A 19 -5.65 16.45 0.11
CA THR A 19 -5.04 15.29 -0.54
C THR A 19 -6.01 14.13 -0.64
N ILE A 20 -6.72 13.82 0.46
CA ILE A 20 -7.73 12.75 0.50
C ILE A 20 -8.86 13.06 -0.51
N PHE A 21 -9.39 14.27 -0.48
CA PHE A 21 -10.45 14.70 -1.41
C PHE A 21 -10.03 14.58 -2.87
N LEU A 22 -8.84 15.07 -3.22
CA LEU A 22 -8.29 14.99 -4.58
C LEU A 22 -8.04 13.53 -5.00
N SER A 23 -7.60 12.66 -4.09
CA SER A 23 -7.43 11.23 -4.37
C SER A 23 -8.75 10.51 -4.62
N ILE A 24 -9.81 10.90 -3.91
CA ILE A 24 -11.18 10.40 -4.17
C ILE A 24 -11.67 10.87 -5.54
N LEU A 25 -11.44 12.14 -5.86
CA LEU A 25 -11.85 12.72 -7.14
C LEU A 25 -11.07 12.10 -8.31
N GLU A 26 -9.76 11.87 -8.15
CA GLU A 26 -8.92 11.14 -9.10
C GLU A 26 -9.48 9.73 -9.37
N ALA A 27 -9.86 9.00 -8.31
CA ALA A 27 -10.47 7.68 -8.42
C ALA A 27 -11.85 7.72 -9.14
N ALA A 28 -12.63 8.75 -8.90
CA ALA A 28 -13.91 8.94 -9.58
C ALA A 28 -13.72 9.14 -11.09
N PHE A 29 -12.80 10.01 -11.51
CA PHE A 29 -12.49 10.19 -12.92
C PHE A 29 -11.95 8.93 -13.58
N GLU A 30 -11.10 8.15 -12.90
CA GLU A 30 -10.59 6.87 -13.39
C GLU A 30 -11.71 5.88 -13.73
N ILE A 31 -12.79 5.88 -12.98
CA ILE A 31 -13.94 5.00 -13.20
C ILE A 31 -14.92 5.54 -14.27
N LEU A 32 -14.97 6.86 -14.44
CA LEU A 32 -15.79 7.47 -15.48
C LEU A 32 -15.25 7.18 -16.90
N ILE A 33 -13.94 6.97 -17.04
CA ILE A 33 -13.33 6.68 -18.35
C ILE A 33 -13.89 5.39 -18.98
N PRO A 34 -13.93 4.22 -18.32
CA PRO A 34 -14.56 3.02 -18.87
C PRO A 34 -16.03 3.19 -19.22
N LEU A 35 -16.80 3.93 -18.41
CA LEU A 35 -18.20 4.21 -18.68
C LEU A 35 -18.38 5.05 -19.94
N CYS A 36 -17.58 6.10 -20.09
CA CYS A 36 -17.62 6.93 -21.26
C CYS A 36 -17.15 6.15 -22.52
N MET A 37 -16.20 5.22 -22.37
CA MET A 37 -15.78 4.33 -23.47
C MET A 37 -16.91 3.41 -23.94
N ALA A 38 -17.77 2.92 -23.01
CA ALA A 38 -18.96 2.18 -23.40
C ALA A 38 -19.87 3.01 -24.30
N GLU A 39 -20.12 4.26 -23.95
CA GLU A 39 -20.95 5.16 -24.74
C GLU A 39 -20.36 5.45 -26.14
N VAL A 40 -19.01 5.51 -26.26
CA VAL A 40 -18.34 5.60 -27.56
C VAL A 40 -18.65 4.38 -28.42
N ILE A 41 -18.58 3.18 -27.83
CA ILE A 41 -18.84 1.93 -28.55
C ILE A 41 -20.32 1.83 -28.93
N ASP A 42 -21.21 1.90 -27.93
CA ASP A 42 -22.64 1.62 -28.12
C ASP A 42 -23.37 2.69 -28.94
N LYS A 43 -23.09 3.98 -28.71
CA LYS A 43 -23.77 5.10 -29.35
C LYS A 43 -23.02 5.71 -30.52
N GLY A 44 -21.71 5.42 -30.61
CA GLY A 44 -20.86 5.90 -31.68
C GLY A 44 -20.60 4.83 -32.74
N VAL A 45 -19.87 3.79 -32.38
CA VAL A 45 -19.37 2.76 -33.32
C VAL A 45 -20.52 1.87 -33.80
N ASP A 46 -21.31 1.27 -32.90
CA ASP A 46 -22.41 0.34 -33.26
C ASP A 46 -23.48 1.00 -34.10
N LEU A 47 -23.77 2.27 -33.82
CA LEU A 47 -24.77 3.03 -34.61
C LEU A 47 -24.19 3.77 -35.81
N GLY A 48 -22.87 3.63 -36.07
CA GLY A 48 -22.18 4.34 -37.16
C GLY A 48 -22.23 5.88 -37.06
N ASN A 49 -22.46 6.42 -35.85
CA ASN A 49 -22.67 7.85 -35.63
C ASN A 49 -21.37 8.55 -35.22
N MET A 50 -20.68 9.13 -36.22
CA MET A 50 -19.40 9.81 -35.99
C MET A 50 -19.51 11.03 -35.07
N SER A 51 -20.66 11.72 -35.03
CA SER A 51 -20.88 12.83 -34.13
C SER A 51 -20.83 12.40 -32.66
N ASN A 52 -21.41 11.25 -32.34
CA ASN A 52 -21.32 10.68 -30.99
C ASN A 52 -19.90 10.22 -30.64
N VAL A 53 -19.14 9.65 -31.60
CA VAL A 53 -17.74 9.28 -31.40
C VAL A 53 -16.93 10.52 -30.99
N TRP A 54 -17.08 11.64 -31.71
CA TRP A 54 -16.40 12.88 -31.35
C TRP A 54 -16.86 13.42 -29.98
N LYS A 55 -18.15 13.44 -29.70
CA LYS A 55 -18.71 13.92 -28.43
C LYS A 55 -18.13 13.16 -27.23
N TYR A 56 -18.22 11.84 -27.25
CA TYR A 56 -17.73 11.01 -26.13
C TYR A 56 -16.20 10.88 -26.15
N GLY A 57 -15.56 10.96 -27.29
CA GLY A 57 -14.10 11.02 -27.42
C GLY A 57 -13.50 12.27 -26.76
N ILE A 58 -14.11 13.44 -26.98
CA ILE A 58 -13.72 14.67 -26.29
C ILE A 58 -13.98 14.56 -24.79
N ALA A 59 -15.11 13.97 -24.37
CA ALA A 59 -15.39 13.74 -22.95
C ALA A 59 -14.34 12.85 -22.28
N LEU A 60 -13.86 11.81 -22.97
CA LEU A 60 -12.75 10.96 -22.50
C LEU A 60 -11.45 11.77 -22.29
N LEU A 61 -11.10 12.64 -23.25
CA LEU A 61 -9.94 13.51 -23.11
C LEU A 61 -10.07 14.47 -21.92
N ILE A 62 -11.26 15.03 -21.70
CA ILE A 62 -11.55 15.90 -20.57
C ILE A 62 -11.41 15.13 -19.25
N PHE A 63 -11.99 13.93 -19.13
CA PHE A 63 -11.85 13.11 -17.91
C PHE A 63 -10.41 12.70 -17.66
N ALA A 64 -9.66 12.34 -18.69
CA ALA A 64 -8.24 12.02 -18.57
C ALA A 64 -7.41 13.24 -18.12
N ALA A 65 -7.71 14.43 -18.64
CA ALA A 65 -7.08 15.67 -18.21
C ALA A 65 -7.39 16.01 -16.73
N PHE A 66 -8.66 15.88 -16.31
CA PHE A 66 -9.02 16.06 -14.91
C PHE A 66 -8.38 15.03 -13.99
N GLN A 67 -8.32 13.76 -14.40
CA GLN A 67 -7.61 12.72 -13.66
C GLN A 67 -6.13 13.06 -13.48
N LEU A 68 -5.46 13.51 -14.55
CA LEU A 68 -4.06 13.94 -14.49
C LEU A 68 -3.87 15.11 -13.53
N ILE A 69 -4.69 16.16 -13.67
CA ILE A 69 -4.60 17.37 -12.83
C ILE A 69 -4.84 17.01 -11.36
N THR A 70 -5.88 16.26 -11.05
CA THR A 70 -6.19 15.85 -9.67
C THR A 70 -5.10 14.95 -9.09
N GLY A 71 -4.53 14.05 -9.88
CA GLY A 71 -3.43 13.17 -9.49
C GLY A 71 -2.15 13.93 -9.18
N VAL A 72 -1.77 14.89 -10.04
CA VAL A 72 -0.58 15.75 -9.83
C VAL A 72 -0.76 16.63 -8.61
N LEU A 73 -1.91 17.29 -8.47
CA LEU A 73 -2.20 18.14 -7.32
C LEU A 73 -2.22 17.33 -6.01
N SER A 74 -2.86 16.16 -6.01
CA SER A 74 -2.87 15.25 -4.87
C SER A 74 -1.46 14.84 -4.47
N ALA A 75 -0.60 14.49 -5.43
CA ALA A 75 0.79 14.10 -5.18
C ALA A 75 1.62 15.24 -4.60
N HIS A 76 1.49 16.45 -5.18
CA HIS A 76 2.20 17.63 -4.74
C HIS A 76 1.80 18.04 -3.31
N ILE A 77 0.51 18.09 -3.02
CA ILE A 77 0.00 18.47 -1.70
C ILE A 77 0.34 17.40 -0.67
N ALA A 78 0.26 16.10 -1.02
CA ALA A 78 0.68 15.00 -0.15
C ALA A 78 2.16 15.10 0.24
N ALA A 79 3.04 15.36 -0.72
CA ALA A 79 4.47 15.55 -0.47
C ALA A 79 4.72 16.74 0.47
N LYS A 80 4.16 17.91 0.16
CA LYS A 80 4.29 19.11 1.00
C LYS A 80 3.76 18.86 2.43
N THR A 81 2.61 18.23 2.54
CA THR A 81 1.96 17.93 3.83
C THR A 81 2.75 16.92 4.65
N SER A 82 3.29 15.87 4.04
CA SER A 82 4.08 14.86 4.74
C SER A 82 5.42 15.41 5.23
N VAL A 83 6.09 16.22 4.41
CA VAL A 83 7.34 16.90 4.80
C VAL A 83 7.09 17.89 5.93
N GLY A 84 6.03 18.70 5.84
CA GLY A 84 5.67 19.64 6.90
C GLY A 84 5.27 18.94 8.21
N PHE A 85 4.51 17.85 8.12
CA PHE A 85 4.20 17.00 9.28
C PHE A 85 5.48 16.45 9.93
N SER A 86 6.44 15.96 9.13
CA SER A 86 7.70 15.43 9.66
C SER A 86 8.57 16.52 10.29
N ALA A 87 8.54 17.74 9.74
CA ALA A 87 9.24 18.89 10.33
C ALA A 87 8.67 19.22 11.72
N ASN A 88 7.34 19.32 11.83
CA ASN A 88 6.68 19.56 13.12
C ASN A 88 6.96 18.41 14.11
N LEU A 89 6.91 17.16 13.65
CA LEU A 89 7.22 16.00 14.49
C LEU A 89 8.67 16.04 14.99
N ARG A 90 9.61 16.39 14.13
CA ARG A 90 11.02 16.52 14.48
C ARG A 90 11.24 17.65 15.50
N GLN A 91 10.56 18.76 15.32
CA GLN A 91 10.59 19.88 16.27
C GLN A 91 10.01 19.46 17.63
N ASP A 92 8.82 18.84 17.66
CA ASP A 92 8.19 18.37 18.89
C ASP A 92 9.08 17.36 19.63
N MET A 93 9.78 16.49 18.90
CA MET A 93 10.75 15.54 19.47
C MET A 93 11.99 16.23 20.02
N TYR A 94 12.53 17.22 19.30
CA TYR A 94 13.70 17.95 19.74
C TYR A 94 13.40 18.79 21.01
N ASP A 95 12.28 19.48 21.02
CA ASP A 95 11.81 20.24 22.20
C ASP A 95 11.70 19.34 23.42
N ASN A 96 11.17 18.12 23.24
CA ASN A 96 11.11 17.12 24.31
C ASN A 96 12.48 16.67 24.81
N VAL A 97 13.44 16.44 23.90
CA VAL A 97 14.80 16.06 24.27
C VAL A 97 15.46 17.14 25.14
N GLN A 98 15.17 18.43 24.87
CA GLN A 98 15.69 19.53 25.68
C GLN A 98 15.13 19.58 27.10
N THR A 99 13.98 18.95 27.35
CA THR A 99 13.40 18.84 28.71
C THR A 99 13.87 17.61 29.49
N PHE A 100 14.71 16.75 28.88
CA PHE A 100 15.18 15.54 29.55
C PHE A 100 16.13 15.85 30.70
N ALA A 101 15.93 15.19 31.83
CA ALA A 101 16.89 15.17 32.90
C ALA A 101 18.14 14.32 32.51
N PHE A 102 19.29 14.59 33.11
CA PHE A 102 20.54 13.85 32.85
C PHE A 102 20.35 12.33 32.95
N SER A 103 19.59 11.86 33.95
CA SER A 103 19.27 10.43 34.12
C SER A 103 18.50 9.82 32.94
N ASN A 104 17.76 10.63 32.16
CA ASN A 104 17.07 10.19 30.97
C ASN A 104 18.01 10.12 29.77
N ILE A 105 18.98 11.05 29.67
CA ILE A 105 19.99 11.09 28.62
C ILE A 105 20.93 9.87 28.74
N ASP A 106 21.33 9.52 29.98
CA ASP A 106 22.15 8.34 30.21
C ASP A 106 21.46 7.03 29.85
N LYS A 107 20.14 7.02 29.87
CA LYS A 107 19.32 5.85 29.48
C LYS A 107 19.22 5.63 27.98
N PHE A 108 19.37 6.69 27.20
CA PHE A 108 19.30 6.68 25.75
C PHE A 108 20.68 7.06 25.19
N SER A 109 21.31 6.19 24.44
CA SER A 109 22.55 6.56 23.75
C SER A 109 22.29 7.74 22.81
N THR A 110 23.24 8.67 22.72
CA THR A 110 23.18 9.83 21.81
C THR A 110 22.91 9.40 20.35
N ALA A 111 23.54 8.29 19.92
CA ALA A 111 23.31 7.70 18.61
C ALA A 111 21.85 7.29 18.40
N SER A 112 21.19 6.72 19.40
CA SER A 112 19.78 6.34 19.34
C SER A 112 18.86 7.55 19.19
N ILE A 113 19.13 8.65 19.90
CA ILE A 113 18.36 9.90 19.80
C ILE A 113 18.49 10.50 18.39
N VAL A 114 19.71 10.53 17.83
CA VAL A 114 19.96 11.03 16.47
C VAL A 114 19.22 10.18 15.44
N THR A 115 19.31 8.85 15.52
CA THR A 115 18.59 7.95 14.60
C THR A 115 17.06 8.19 14.61
N ARG A 116 16.49 8.43 15.79
CA ARG A 116 15.05 8.73 15.91
C ARG A 116 14.66 10.06 15.29
N LEU A 117 15.46 11.11 15.49
CA LEU A 117 15.22 12.44 14.93
C LEU A 117 15.41 12.48 13.41
N THR A 118 16.17 11.55 12.84
CA THR A 118 16.50 11.50 11.42
C THR A 118 15.73 10.37 10.71
N THR A 119 16.21 9.15 10.83
CA THR A 119 15.73 7.99 10.08
C THR A 119 14.29 7.62 10.45
N ASP A 120 13.95 7.54 11.74
CA ASP A 120 12.61 7.13 12.16
C ASP A 120 11.55 8.17 11.77
N VAL A 121 11.85 9.46 11.91
CA VAL A 121 10.94 10.53 11.45
C VAL A 121 10.75 10.48 9.93
N THR A 122 11.81 10.18 9.16
CA THR A 122 11.71 10.04 7.71
C THR A 122 10.85 8.81 7.33
N ASN A 123 11.00 7.70 8.03
CA ASN A 123 10.14 6.52 7.84
C ASN A 123 8.67 6.83 8.14
N ILE A 124 8.39 7.56 9.24
CA ILE A 124 7.04 8.01 9.59
C ILE A 124 6.48 8.96 8.52
N GLN A 125 7.29 9.89 7.99
CA GLN A 125 6.92 10.77 6.88
C GLN A 125 6.47 9.99 5.67
N ASN A 126 7.27 9.00 5.24
CA ASN A 126 6.96 8.16 4.08
C ASN A 126 5.70 7.32 4.30
N ALA A 127 5.57 6.71 5.49
CA ALA A 127 4.39 5.96 5.86
C ALA A 127 3.12 6.85 5.88
N TYR A 128 3.23 8.07 6.40
CA TYR A 128 2.14 9.03 6.43
C TYR A 128 1.73 9.46 5.00
N GLN A 129 2.68 9.78 4.13
CA GLN A 129 2.42 10.12 2.73
C GLN A 129 1.71 8.98 1.99
N MET A 130 2.15 7.74 2.23
CA MET A 130 1.55 6.55 1.65
C MET A 130 0.10 6.34 2.17
N LEU A 131 -0.12 6.59 3.46
CA LEU A 131 -1.42 6.42 4.11
C LEU A 131 -2.46 7.41 3.56
N ILE A 132 -2.14 8.72 3.48
CA ILE A 132 -3.10 9.73 3.04
C ILE A 132 -3.43 9.65 1.55
N ARG A 133 -2.59 9.00 0.74
CA ARG A 133 -2.77 8.89 -0.71
C ARG A 133 -3.18 7.48 -1.13
N MET A 134 -2.37 6.46 -0.82
CA MET A 134 -2.59 5.10 -1.34
C MET A 134 -3.59 4.30 -0.52
N ALA A 135 -3.54 4.38 0.81
CA ALA A 135 -4.41 3.59 1.67
C ALA A 135 -5.88 4.01 1.57
N ILE A 136 -6.15 5.27 1.20
CA ILE A 136 -7.51 5.76 0.99
C ILE A 136 -7.99 5.48 -0.44
N ARG A 137 -7.13 5.66 -1.43
CA ARG A 137 -7.49 5.45 -2.83
C ARG A 137 -7.93 4.01 -3.11
N GLY A 138 -7.24 3.01 -2.55
CA GLY A 138 -7.55 1.59 -2.75
C GLY A 138 -9.00 1.22 -2.42
N PRO A 139 -9.45 1.41 -1.17
CA PRO A 139 -10.83 1.14 -0.77
C PRO A 139 -11.86 1.96 -1.55
N VAL A 140 -11.57 3.24 -1.84
CA VAL A 140 -12.46 4.10 -2.63
C VAL A 140 -12.65 3.54 -4.05
N MET A 141 -11.57 3.12 -4.72
CA MET A 141 -11.63 2.47 -6.02
C MET A 141 -12.47 1.20 -5.99
N LEU A 142 -12.28 0.35 -4.97
CA LEU A 142 -13.08 -0.87 -4.81
C LEU A 142 -14.57 -0.55 -4.66
N VAL A 143 -14.91 0.40 -3.80
CA VAL A 143 -16.33 0.80 -3.57
C VAL A 143 -16.93 1.40 -4.83
N PHE A 144 -16.24 2.32 -5.49
CA PHE A 144 -16.77 2.96 -6.71
C PHE A 144 -16.91 1.97 -7.87
N SER A 145 -15.88 1.11 -8.10
CA SER A 145 -15.95 0.07 -9.12
C SER A 145 -17.12 -0.88 -8.87
N MET A 146 -17.36 -1.22 -7.59
CA MET A 146 -18.47 -2.08 -7.20
C MET A 146 -19.82 -1.44 -7.46
N ILE A 147 -20.00 -0.18 -7.02
CA ILE A 147 -21.23 0.59 -7.27
C ILE A 147 -21.53 0.65 -8.78
N VAL A 148 -20.53 0.98 -9.57
CA VAL A 148 -20.66 1.08 -11.03
C VAL A 148 -20.97 -0.28 -11.66
N SER A 149 -20.27 -1.33 -11.24
CA SER A 149 -20.52 -2.70 -11.75
C SER A 149 -21.96 -3.14 -11.48
N PHE A 150 -22.49 -2.90 -10.27
CA PHE A 150 -23.88 -3.23 -9.95
C PHE A 150 -24.91 -2.36 -10.73
N ARG A 151 -24.51 -1.14 -11.11
CA ARG A 151 -25.36 -0.29 -11.95
C ARG A 151 -25.42 -0.77 -13.40
N ILE A 152 -24.33 -1.31 -13.93
CA ILE A 152 -24.28 -1.81 -15.31
C ILE A 152 -24.98 -3.17 -15.39
N ASN A 153 -24.52 -4.15 -14.62
CA ASN A 153 -25.12 -5.50 -14.60
C ASN A 153 -24.80 -6.21 -13.27
N SER A 154 -25.86 -6.55 -12.53
CA SER A 154 -25.70 -7.18 -11.20
C SER A 154 -25.15 -8.59 -11.28
N THR A 155 -25.47 -9.37 -12.30
CA THR A 155 -24.98 -10.76 -12.44
C THR A 155 -23.46 -10.79 -12.58
N ILE A 156 -22.91 -9.93 -13.44
CA ILE A 156 -21.46 -9.83 -13.61
C ILE A 156 -20.82 -9.17 -12.39
N ALA A 157 -21.49 -8.24 -11.72
CA ALA A 157 -20.98 -7.58 -10.52
C ALA A 157 -20.74 -8.58 -9.37
N TRP A 158 -21.51 -9.66 -9.25
CA TRP A 158 -21.25 -10.72 -8.29
C TRP A 158 -19.92 -11.43 -8.50
N ILE A 159 -19.41 -11.52 -9.74
CA ILE A 159 -18.10 -12.07 -10.05
C ILE A 159 -17.01 -11.22 -9.37
N PHE A 160 -17.13 -9.88 -9.44
CA PHE A 160 -16.20 -8.97 -8.76
C PHE A 160 -16.24 -9.20 -7.25
N LEU A 161 -17.47 -9.30 -6.69
CA LEU A 161 -17.63 -9.46 -5.25
C LEU A 161 -17.04 -10.80 -4.73
N THR A 162 -17.10 -11.87 -5.51
CA THR A 162 -16.54 -13.19 -5.12
C THR A 162 -15.01 -13.23 -5.23
N VAL A 163 -14.42 -12.50 -6.14
CA VAL A 163 -12.95 -12.48 -6.32
C VAL A 163 -12.24 -11.76 -5.17
N ILE A 164 -12.85 -10.69 -4.60
CA ILE A 164 -12.24 -9.94 -3.48
C ILE A 164 -11.91 -10.85 -2.28
N PRO A 165 -12.85 -11.59 -1.69
CA PRO A 165 -12.54 -12.43 -0.54
C PRO A 165 -11.54 -13.53 -0.88
N ILE A 166 -11.54 -14.06 -2.11
CA ILE A 166 -10.54 -15.04 -2.56
C ILE A 166 -9.14 -14.40 -2.55
N MET A 167 -8.99 -13.21 -3.15
CA MET A 167 -7.72 -12.49 -3.15
C MET A 167 -7.27 -12.13 -1.72
N ALA A 168 -8.20 -11.68 -0.87
CA ALA A 168 -7.92 -11.35 0.52
C ALA A 168 -7.49 -12.59 1.33
N LEU A 169 -8.18 -13.72 1.15
CA LEU A 169 -7.83 -14.98 1.80
C LEU A 169 -6.44 -15.47 1.41
N LEU A 170 -6.12 -15.44 0.12
CA LEU A 170 -4.81 -15.84 -0.39
C LEU A 170 -3.70 -14.93 0.17
N LEU A 171 -3.94 -13.62 0.22
CA LEU A 171 -3.03 -12.67 0.83
C LEU A 171 -2.79 -12.99 2.31
N LEU A 172 -3.86 -13.21 3.09
CA LEU A 172 -3.75 -13.55 4.51
C LEU A 172 -2.99 -14.85 4.74
N LEU A 173 -3.18 -15.85 3.88
CA LEU A 173 -2.43 -17.12 3.95
C LEU A 173 -0.93 -16.91 3.68
N ILE A 174 -0.59 -16.09 2.69
CA ILE A 174 0.82 -15.77 2.39
C ILE A 174 1.44 -15.01 3.56
N ILE A 175 0.80 -13.94 4.05
CA ILE A 175 1.30 -13.15 5.19
C ILE A 175 1.48 -14.04 6.42
N LYS A 176 0.52 -14.90 6.74
CA LYS A 176 0.60 -15.81 7.88
C LYS A 176 1.80 -16.76 7.80
N LYS A 177 2.16 -17.22 6.59
CA LYS A 177 3.32 -18.10 6.38
C LYS A 177 4.65 -17.34 6.34
N VAL A 178 4.65 -16.13 5.83
CA VAL A 178 5.86 -15.31 5.62
C VAL A 178 6.30 -14.61 6.89
N ASN A 179 5.37 -14.07 7.69
CA ASN A 179 5.69 -13.34 8.93
C ASN A 179 6.63 -14.10 9.89
N PRO A 180 6.39 -15.38 10.24
CA PRO A 180 7.28 -16.08 11.17
C PRO A 180 8.69 -16.30 10.58
N ILE A 181 8.82 -16.39 9.26
CA ILE A 181 10.12 -16.53 8.59
C ILE A 181 10.90 -15.22 8.72
N PHE A 182 10.30 -14.08 8.38
CA PHE A 182 10.98 -12.79 8.49
C PHE A 182 11.30 -12.42 9.93
N ASN A 183 10.43 -12.72 10.90
CA ASN A 183 10.73 -12.51 12.30
C ASN A 183 11.99 -13.28 12.74
N ARG A 184 12.16 -14.51 12.26
CA ARG A 184 13.36 -15.29 12.52
C ARG A 184 14.60 -14.68 11.84
N VAL A 185 14.45 -14.22 10.59
CA VAL A 185 15.51 -13.50 9.87
C VAL A 185 15.98 -12.28 10.67
N PHE A 186 15.06 -11.45 11.17
CA PHE A 186 15.43 -10.28 11.98
C PHE A 186 16.15 -10.66 13.28
N HIS A 187 15.68 -11.70 13.97
CA HIS A 187 16.36 -12.22 15.14
C HIS A 187 17.79 -12.67 14.84
N THR A 188 17.98 -13.37 13.71
CA THR A 188 19.31 -13.81 13.29
C THR A 188 20.20 -12.64 12.84
N TYR A 189 19.62 -11.54 12.31
CA TYR A 189 20.37 -10.30 12.08
C TYR A 189 20.84 -9.63 13.36
N ASP A 190 20.03 -9.64 14.42
CA ASP A 190 20.47 -9.13 15.74
C ASP A 190 21.62 -9.95 16.29
N GLU A 191 21.59 -11.28 16.15
CA GLU A 191 22.67 -12.19 16.51
C GLU A 191 23.94 -11.90 15.70
N LEU A 192 23.81 -11.71 14.36
CA LEU A 192 24.91 -11.33 13.48
C LEU A 192 25.57 -10.02 13.93
N ASN A 193 24.74 -9.00 14.22
CA ASN A 193 25.24 -7.71 14.68
C ASN A 193 26.01 -7.83 16.01
N ASN A 194 25.52 -8.64 16.94
CA ASN A 194 26.20 -8.88 18.21
C ASN A 194 27.57 -9.56 18.01
N ILE A 195 27.63 -10.57 17.15
CA ILE A 195 28.87 -11.27 16.83
C ILE A 195 29.89 -10.33 16.16
N VAL A 196 29.45 -9.52 15.22
CA VAL A 196 30.34 -8.54 14.56
C VAL A 196 30.86 -7.52 15.58
N GLN A 197 30.00 -7.02 16.47
CA GLN A 197 30.43 -6.09 17.52
C GLN A 197 31.39 -6.73 18.51
N GLU A 198 31.13 -7.97 18.93
CA GLU A 198 32.04 -8.75 19.81
C GLU A 198 33.38 -8.96 19.15
N ASN A 199 33.40 -9.40 17.89
CA ASN A 199 34.61 -9.66 17.11
C ASN A 199 35.42 -8.38 16.90
N VAL A 200 34.80 -7.26 16.52
CA VAL A 200 35.50 -5.98 16.35
C VAL A 200 36.09 -5.47 17.67
N ARG A 201 35.37 -5.62 18.80
CA ARG A 201 35.91 -5.25 20.12
C ARG A 201 37.07 -6.16 20.56
N GLY A 202 36.95 -7.46 20.29
CA GLY A 202 37.92 -8.48 20.65
C GLY A 202 39.00 -8.75 19.59
N ILE A 203 39.12 -7.98 18.53
CA ILE A 203 39.95 -8.30 17.36
C ILE A 203 41.43 -8.51 17.70
N ARG A 204 41.93 -7.80 18.71
CA ARG A 204 43.32 -7.98 19.18
C ARG A 204 43.52 -9.37 19.82
N VAL A 205 42.53 -9.87 20.55
CA VAL A 205 42.55 -11.19 21.17
C VAL A 205 42.46 -12.27 20.10
N VAL A 206 41.53 -12.14 19.16
CA VAL A 206 41.36 -13.06 18.02
C VAL A 206 42.71 -13.23 17.29
N LYS A 207 43.35 -12.09 16.96
CA LYS A 207 44.64 -12.08 16.27
C LYS A 207 45.81 -12.64 17.09
N SER A 208 45.83 -12.36 18.39
CA SER A 208 46.90 -12.86 19.24
C SER A 208 46.89 -14.38 19.47
N PHE A 209 45.70 -14.98 19.32
CA PHE A 209 45.49 -16.43 19.43
C PHE A 209 45.35 -17.15 18.09
N ASN A 210 45.49 -16.45 16.94
CA ASN A 210 45.27 -16.97 15.58
C ASN A 210 43.93 -17.68 15.41
N HIS A 211 42.85 -17.10 15.96
CA HIS A 211 41.50 -17.66 15.93
C HIS A 211 40.63 -17.07 14.82
N GLU A 212 41.21 -16.46 13.80
CA GLU A 212 40.45 -15.81 12.68
C GLU A 212 39.58 -16.80 11.93
N ASP A 213 40.09 -18.00 11.63
CA ASP A 213 39.32 -19.00 10.88
C ASP A 213 38.07 -19.46 11.62
N TYR A 214 38.15 -19.60 12.95
CA TYR A 214 36.98 -19.94 13.77
C TYR A 214 35.93 -18.85 13.73
N GLU A 215 36.32 -17.58 13.86
CA GLU A 215 35.38 -16.45 13.79
C GLU A 215 34.79 -16.29 12.40
N ILE A 216 35.56 -16.52 11.34
CA ILE A 216 35.07 -16.52 9.95
C ILE A 216 34.03 -17.63 9.75
N ASP A 217 34.26 -18.83 10.23
CA ASP A 217 33.31 -19.93 10.06
C ASP A 217 32.04 -19.74 10.90
N LYS A 218 32.16 -19.18 12.11
CA LYS A 218 31.02 -18.77 12.94
C LYS A 218 30.15 -17.73 12.20
N PHE A 219 30.76 -16.69 11.61
CA PHE A 219 30.07 -15.70 10.82
C PHE A 219 29.41 -16.30 9.58
N LYS A 220 30.12 -17.17 8.82
CA LYS A 220 29.54 -17.85 7.64
C LYS A 220 28.35 -18.72 8.01
N GLY A 221 28.36 -19.40 9.15
CA GLY A 221 27.24 -20.21 9.62
C GLY A 221 25.96 -19.40 9.80
N ILE A 222 26.08 -18.23 10.46
CA ILE A 222 24.95 -17.33 10.70
C ILE A 222 24.49 -16.68 9.39
N SER A 223 25.43 -16.21 8.57
CA SER A 223 25.13 -15.64 7.25
C SER A 223 24.38 -16.65 6.36
N LYS A 224 24.78 -17.93 6.39
CA LYS A 224 24.10 -19.02 5.68
C LYS A 224 22.68 -19.27 6.21
N SER A 225 22.48 -19.15 7.52
CA SER A 225 21.16 -19.28 8.13
C SER A 225 20.23 -18.14 7.67
N ILE A 226 20.72 -16.90 7.69
CA ILE A 226 20.00 -15.73 7.14
C ILE A 226 19.64 -15.95 5.68
N TYR A 227 20.62 -16.36 4.86
CA TYR A 227 20.37 -16.65 3.43
C TYR A 227 19.27 -17.68 3.23
N ASN A 228 19.31 -18.80 3.96
CA ASN A 228 18.35 -19.87 3.81
C ASN A 228 16.93 -19.44 4.19
N ASP A 229 16.78 -18.72 5.30
CA ASP A 229 15.46 -18.24 5.74
C ASP A 229 14.96 -17.11 4.86
N PHE A 230 15.83 -16.17 4.44
CA PHE A 230 15.48 -15.12 3.51
C PHE A 230 15.03 -15.69 2.16
N ALA A 231 15.78 -16.65 1.60
CA ALA A 231 15.43 -17.33 0.36
C ALA A 231 14.08 -18.08 0.45
N LYS A 232 13.76 -18.67 1.61
CA LYS A 232 12.43 -19.28 1.85
C LYS A 232 11.31 -18.22 1.87
N GLY A 233 11.52 -17.12 2.57
CA GLY A 233 10.58 -16.01 2.64
C GLY A 233 10.32 -15.39 1.28
N GLU A 234 11.39 -15.06 0.55
CA GLU A 234 11.33 -14.47 -0.79
C GLU A 234 10.66 -15.40 -1.82
N ARG A 235 10.92 -16.73 -1.75
CA ARG A 235 10.26 -17.71 -2.61
C ARG A 235 8.75 -17.72 -2.41
N LEU A 236 8.26 -17.60 -1.18
CA LEU A 236 6.84 -17.50 -0.89
C LEU A 236 6.26 -16.16 -1.38
N LEU A 237 6.99 -15.07 -1.20
CA LEU A 237 6.59 -13.76 -1.69
C LEU A 237 6.59 -13.67 -3.22
N ALA A 238 7.57 -14.28 -3.89
CA ALA A 238 7.65 -14.32 -5.34
C ALA A 238 6.42 -14.99 -5.99
N PHE A 239 5.79 -15.95 -5.29
CA PHE A 239 4.57 -16.62 -5.77
C PHE A 239 3.33 -15.71 -5.75
N ASN A 240 3.39 -14.65 -4.97
CA ASN A 240 2.27 -13.75 -4.76
C ASN A 240 1.84 -13.01 -6.03
N SER A 241 2.78 -12.35 -6.72
CA SER A 241 2.47 -11.56 -7.91
C SER A 241 1.90 -12.40 -9.07
N PRO A 242 2.48 -13.56 -9.46
CA PRO A 242 1.90 -14.44 -10.46
C PRO A 242 0.50 -14.93 -10.10
N MET A 243 0.26 -15.29 -8.83
CA MET A 243 -1.04 -15.80 -8.39
C MET A 243 -2.13 -14.72 -8.44
N MET A 244 -1.82 -13.49 -8.01
CA MET A 244 -2.75 -12.37 -8.10
C MET A 244 -3.06 -11.99 -9.56
N ASN A 245 -2.04 -11.99 -10.42
CA ASN A 245 -2.23 -11.76 -11.85
C ASN A 245 -3.08 -12.87 -12.49
N ALA A 246 -2.84 -14.14 -12.13
CA ALA A 246 -3.63 -15.26 -12.64
C ALA A 246 -5.11 -15.14 -12.24
N LEU A 247 -5.41 -14.74 -11.00
CA LEU A 247 -6.78 -14.47 -10.56
C LEU A 247 -7.41 -13.31 -11.34
N GLY A 248 -6.67 -12.23 -11.58
CA GLY A 248 -7.14 -11.10 -12.38
C GLY A 248 -7.43 -11.49 -13.82
N TYR A 249 -6.55 -12.28 -14.47
CA TYR A 249 -6.79 -12.80 -15.80
C TYR A 249 -7.94 -13.80 -15.86
N MET A 250 -8.06 -14.68 -14.85
CA MET A 250 -9.19 -15.62 -14.77
C MET A 250 -10.50 -14.86 -14.63
N GLN A 251 -10.57 -13.84 -13.79
CA GLN A 251 -11.72 -12.95 -13.68
C GLN A 251 -12.04 -12.29 -15.04
N TYR A 252 -11.04 -11.76 -15.72
CA TYR A 252 -11.17 -11.14 -17.04
C TYR A 252 -11.77 -12.11 -18.06
N VAL A 253 -11.27 -13.33 -18.14
CA VAL A 253 -11.76 -14.38 -19.06
C VAL A 253 -13.19 -14.78 -18.72
N ILE A 254 -13.52 -14.96 -17.44
CA ILE A 254 -14.87 -15.29 -16.99
C ILE A 254 -15.85 -14.19 -17.41
N ILE A 255 -15.50 -12.91 -17.19
CA ILE A 255 -16.34 -11.76 -17.58
C ILE A 255 -16.50 -11.71 -19.10
N ALA A 256 -15.43 -11.95 -19.87
CA ALA A 256 -15.50 -11.94 -21.33
C ALA A 256 -16.44 -13.05 -21.86
N ILE A 257 -16.31 -14.28 -21.36
CA ILE A 257 -17.14 -15.41 -21.79
C ILE A 257 -18.61 -15.20 -21.36
N LEU A 258 -18.86 -14.95 -20.07
CA LEU A 258 -20.23 -14.78 -19.57
C LEU A 258 -20.89 -13.53 -20.13
N GLY A 259 -20.15 -12.41 -20.23
CA GLY A 259 -20.65 -11.17 -20.81
C GLY A 259 -21.04 -11.34 -22.29
N SER A 260 -20.19 -12.02 -23.08
CA SER A 260 -20.50 -12.32 -24.48
C SER A 260 -21.67 -13.26 -24.63
N PHE A 261 -21.76 -14.30 -23.80
CA PHE A 261 -22.89 -15.21 -23.76
C PHE A 261 -24.20 -14.49 -23.45
N MET A 262 -24.20 -13.65 -22.41
CA MET A 262 -25.38 -12.83 -22.04
C MET A 262 -25.77 -11.84 -23.13
N GLY A 263 -24.78 -11.21 -23.79
CA GLY A 263 -25.02 -10.28 -24.89
C GLY A 263 -25.65 -10.96 -26.12
N ILE A 264 -25.14 -12.14 -26.52
CA ILE A 264 -25.61 -12.89 -27.70
C ILE A 264 -27.03 -13.43 -27.47
N TYR A 265 -27.29 -14.01 -26.28
CA TYR A 265 -28.59 -14.62 -25.99
C TYR A 265 -29.63 -13.64 -25.42
N GLY A 266 -29.30 -12.37 -25.32
CA GLY A 266 -30.21 -11.34 -24.81
C GLY A 266 -30.69 -11.59 -23.37
N ILE A 267 -29.87 -12.27 -22.55
CA ILE A 267 -30.22 -12.59 -21.17
C ILE A 267 -30.24 -11.29 -20.37
N THR A 268 -31.41 -10.90 -19.93
CA THR A 268 -31.59 -9.73 -19.09
C THR A 268 -31.15 -10.00 -17.66
N ASN A 269 -30.77 -8.92 -16.94
CA ASN A 269 -30.41 -8.97 -15.53
C ASN A 269 -31.46 -9.72 -14.70
N LEU A 270 -31.04 -10.74 -13.98
CA LEU A 270 -31.82 -11.38 -12.95
C LEU A 270 -31.95 -10.45 -11.72
N GLY A 271 -32.94 -9.55 -11.75
CA GLY A 271 -33.58 -9.08 -10.53
C GLY A 271 -33.04 -7.88 -9.77
N LEU A 272 -31.96 -7.19 -10.18
CA LEU A 272 -31.49 -6.00 -9.48
C LEU A 272 -31.10 -4.88 -10.49
N THR A 273 -31.97 -3.92 -10.67
CA THR A 273 -31.75 -2.57 -11.27
C THR A 273 -31.00 -2.45 -12.60
N GLY A 274 -30.76 -3.51 -13.35
CA GLY A 274 -30.20 -3.44 -14.70
C GLY A 274 -31.35 -3.48 -15.72
N THR A 275 -31.56 -2.40 -16.49
CA THR A 275 -32.54 -2.35 -17.59
C THR A 275 -31.82 -2.70 -18.88
N GLY A 276 -32.14 -3.85 -19.47
CA GLY A 276 -31.78 -4.18 -20.84
C GLY A 276 -30.76 -5.29 -21.05
N THR A 277 -30.53 -5.61 -22.32
CA THR A 277 -29.49 -6.56 -22.78
C THR A 277 -28.11 -5.97 -22.59
N LEU A 278 -27.13 -6.84 -22.32
CA LEU A 278 -25.75 -6.42 -22.17
C LEU A 278 -25.17 -6.02 -23.54
N THR A 279 -24.75 -4.77 -23.67
CA THR A 279 -24.14 -4.22 -24.90
C THR A 279 -22.65 -4.53 -25.00
N LEU A 280 -22.08 -4.41 -26.18
CA LEU A 280 -20.63 -4.59 -26.40
C LEU A 280 -19.80 -3.57 -25.60
N GLY A 281 -20.26 -2.31 -25.54
CA GLY A 281 -19.60 -1.27 -24.77
C GLY A 281 -19.64 -1.54 -23.25
N MET A 282 -20.76 -2.08 -22.74
CA MET A 282 -20.85 -2.51 -21.34
C MET A 282 -19.86 -3.63 -21.02
N ILE A 283 -19.70 -4.63 -21.90
CA ILE A 283 -18.71 -5.70 -21.73
C ILE A 283 -17.30 -5.10 -21.69
N ALA A 284 -16.96 -4.22 -22.65
CA ALA A 284 -15.67 -3.55 -22.69
C ALA A 284 -15.40 -2.74 -21.41
N SER A 285 -16.43 -2.07 -20.86
CA SER A 285 -16.33 -1.36 -19.58
C SER A 285 -16.04 -2.30 -18.41
N PHE A 286 -16.72 -3.44 -18.33
CA PHE A 286 -16.44 -4.45 -17.30
C PHE A 286 -15.02 -4.97 -17.38
N LEU A 287 -14.49 -5.25 -18.58
CA LEU A 287 -13.13 -5.71 -18.79
C LEU A 287 -12.10 -4.66 -18.32
N THR A 288 -12.37 -3.39 -18.57
CA THR A 288 -11.52 -2.29 -18.11
C THR A 288 -11.64 -2.09 -16.60
N LEU A 289 -12.84 -2.12 -16.03
CA LEU A 289 -13.09 -2.05 -14.59
C LEU A 289 -12.42 -3.21 -13.84
N SER A 290 -12.35 -4.40 -14.44
CA SER A 290 -11.65 -5.55 -13.85
C SER A 290 -10.19 -5.23 -13.50
N ARG A 291 -9.47 -4.52 -14.37
CA ARG A 291 -8.10 -4.07 -14.10
C ARG A 291 -8.03 -3.01 -13.01
N SER A 292 -8.94 -2.03 -13.08
CA SER A 292 -9.03 -0.97 -12.04
C SER A 292 -9.35 -1.52 -10.67
N PHE A 293 -10.00 -2.67 -10.61
CA PHE A 293 -10.33 -3.40 -9.39
C PHE A 293 -9.16 -4.21 -8.82
N THR A 294 -8.41 -4.91 -9.68
CA THR A 294 -7.30 -5.78 -9.26
C THR A 294 -6.06 -4.98 -8.85
N ASN A 295 -5.76 -3.87 -9.53
CA ASN A 295 -4.58 -3.04 -9.28
C ASN A 295 -4.48 -2.47 -7.85
N PRO A 296 -5.54 -1.90 -7.24
CA PRO A 296 -5.48 -1.40 -5.85
C PRO A 296 -5.17 -2.49 -4.83
N VAL A 297 -5.76 -3.69 -5.03
CA VAL A 297 -5.52 -4.84 -4.13
C VAL A 297 -4.06 -5.24 -4.17
N HIS A 298 -3.49 -5.34 -5.36
CA HIS A 298 -2.07 -5.67 -5.55
C HIS A 298 -1.13 -4.60 -4.95
N ARG A 299 -1.41 -3.31 -5.15
CA ARG A 299 -0.62 -2.21 -4.57
C ARG A 299 -0.74 -2.14 -3.05
N PHE A 300 -1.94 -2.32 -2.52
CA PHE A 300 -2.16 -2.36 -1.06
C PHE A 300 -1.38 -3.50 -0.41
N GLN A 301 -1.32 -4.65 -1.06
CA GLN A 301 -0.57 -5.81 -0.64
C GLN A 301 0.95 -5.53 -0.58
N ILE A 302 1.54 -4.98 -1.64
CA ILE A 302 2.96 -4.59 -1.64
C ILE A 302 3.23 -3.60 -0.51
N SER A 303 2.33 -2.64 -0.29
CA SER A 303 2.44 -1.67 0.80
C SER A 303 2.41 -2.33 2.18
N LEU A 304 1.55 -3.33 2.40
CA LEU A 304 1.49 -4.09 3.66
C LEU A 304 2.77 -4.89 3.90
N ILE A 305 3.32 -5.51 2.87
CA ILE A 305 4.57 -6.27 2.96
C ILE A 305 5.75 -5.33 3.27
N LEU A 306 5.83 -4.18 2.62
CA LEU A 306 6.88 -3.19 2.84
C LEU A 306 6.77 -2.46 4.20
N LEU A 307 5.55 -2.32 4.73
CA LEU A 307 5.30 -1.69 6.03
C LEU A 307 5.43 -2.68 7.20
N SER A 308 5.41 -3.99 6.96
CA SER A 308 5.45 -4.99 8.04
C SER A 308 6.72 -4.92 8.90
N PRO A 309 7.94 -4.73 8.37
CA PRO A 309 9.13 -4.56 9.18
C PRO A 309 9.17 -3.24 9.99
N PRO A 310 8.87 -2.06 9.39
CA PRO A 310 8.81 -0.81 10.13
C PRO A 310 7.68 -0.76 11.17
N LEU A 311 6.54 -1.40 10.88
CA LEU A 311 5.42 -1.50 11.83
C LEU A 311 5.75 -2.41 13.03
N GLN A 312 6.60 -3.41 12.88
CA GLN A 312 7.08 -4.25 13.99
C GLN A 312 8.16 -3.55 14.82
N ALA A 313 8.95 -2.68 14.22
CA ALA A 313 9.87 -1.80 14.95
C ALA A 313 9.15 -0.67 15.73
N LEU A 314 7.93 -0.29 15.29
CA LEU A 314 7.07 0.67 16.00
C LEU A 314 6.71 0.26 17.44
N PRO A 315 6.43 -1.02 17.82
CA PRO A 315 6.16 -1.38 19.21
C PRO A 315 7.36 -1.17 20.14
N ALA A 316 8.57 -1.44 19.71
CA ALA A 316 9.75 -1.21 20.54
C ALA A 316 10.04 0.28 20.71
N SER A 317 9.92 1.07 19.65
CA SER A 317 10.01 2.53 19.72
C SER A 317 8.78 3.15 20.40
N SER A 318 7.57 2.58 20.20
CA SER A 318 6.34 3.08 20.80
C SER A 318 6.23 2.79 22.28
N HIS A 319 6.76 1.67 22.80
CA HIS A 319 6.86 1.41 24.24
C HIS A 319 7.81 2.38 24.93
N LEU A 320 8.92 2.73 24.29
CA LEU A 320 9.82 3.76 24.79
C LEU A 320 9.19 5.16 24.69
N TRP A 321 8.43 5.42 23.61
CA TRP A 321 7.66 6.64 23.44
C TRP A 321 6.48 6.75 24.41
N MET A 322 5.70 5.69 24.61
CA MET A 322 4.60 5.68 25.60
C MET A 322 5.13 5.78 27.02
N LYS A 323 6.31 5.25 27.33
CA LYS A 323 6.92 5.38 28.65
C LYS A 323 7.46 6.79 28.87
N SER A 324 8.03 7.45 27.88
CA SER A 324 8.43 8.85 27.94
C SER A 324 7.22 9.79 27.99
N LEU A 325 6.14 9.51 27.24
CA LEU A 325 4.87 10.26 27.29
C LEU A 325 4.09 10.03 28.57
N LYS A 326 4.09 8.81 29.14
CA LYS A 326 3.48 8.56 30.47
C LYS A 326 4.24 9.25 31.59
N LEU A 327 5.55 9.40 31.49
CA LEU A 327 6.35 10.22 32.41
C LEU A 327 6.07 11.72 32.25
N MET A 328 5.63 12.18 31.08
CA MET A 328 5.22 13.57 30.85
C MET A 328 3.79 13.91 31.33
N THR A 329 2.90 12.93 31.39
CA THR A 329 1.53 13.13 31.90
C THR A 329 1.43 12.91 33.41
N ALA A 330 2.51 12.49 34.06
CA ALA A 330 2.60 12.27 35.52
C ALA A 330 3.39 13.38 36.26
N MET A 331 3.84 14.41 35.53
CA MET A 331 4.29 15.70 36.06
C MET A 331 3.27 16.78 35.68
#